data_f72e90160f4ea9c245a819ae4e3a1a99
#
_entry.id   f72e90160f4ea9c245a819ae4e3a1a99
#
_cell.length_a   1.000
_cell.length_b   1.000
_cell.length_c   1.000
_cell.angle_alpha   90.00
_cell.angle_beta   90.00
_cell.angle_gamma   90.00
#
_symmetry.space_group_name_H-M   'P 1'
#
loop_
_entity.id
_entity.type
_entity.pdbx_description
1 polymer ?
#
loop_
_entity_poly.entity_id
_entity_poly.type
_entity_poly.pdbx_seq_one_letter_code
_entity_poly.pdbx_strand_id
1 'polypeptide(L)'
;DANEEENCYVTFDDKNTKKFTHMEIFPSAILGAGASIIPYPEHNQSPRNTYESAMAKQSLGFSTPMMNTSTYVRQHFMLYPQTPIVSTRAMNLLGMEERPAGVNCVVAVLPFDGYNIEDAIVLNRSSVDRGLFRTFFYRIYDTEAKQYPGGMRDNFEVPNADDNVRGYKGEKAYRML
;
A
#
# COMPACT_ATOMS: atom_id res chain seq x y z
N ASP A 1 -10.87 26.17 -3.81
CA ASP A 1 -11.83 25.15 -3.36
C ASP A 1 -13.10 25.18 -4.22
N ALA A 2 -14.07 24.31 -3.98
CA ALA A 2 -15.31 24.24 -4.77
C ALA A 2 -16.14 25.53 -4.69
N ASN A 3 -16.12 26.24 -3.56
CA ASN A 3 -16.83 27.52 -3.41
C ASN A 3 -16.17 28.63 -4.22
N GLU A 4 -14.84 28.63 -4.33
CA GLU A 4 -14.12 29.58 -5.16
C GLU A 4 -14.38 29.31 -6.66
N GLU A 5 -14.41 28.05 -7.07
CA GLU A 5 -14.74 27.68 -8.46
C GLU A 5 -16.15 28.08 -8.86
N GLU A 6 -17.14 27.96 -7.97
CA GLU A 6 -18.53 28.37 -8.22
C GLU A 6 -18.73 29.89 -8.24
N ASN A 7 -17.96 30.65 -7.47
CA ASN A 7 -18.21 32.05 -7.20
C ASN A 7 -17.16 33.02 -7.77
N CYS A 8 -16.03 32.50 -8.32
CA CYS A 8 -14.95 33.29 -8.84
C CYS A 8 -14.75 33.06 -10.34
N TYR A 9 -14.14 34.05 -10.99
CA TYR A 9 -13.72 33.90 -12.38
C TYR A 9 -12.37 33.15 -12.41
N VAL A 10 -12.39 31.87 -12.78
CA VAL A 10 -11.23 30.98 -12.80
C VAL A 10 -10.74 30.78 -14.23
N THR A 11 -9.43 30.80 -14.43
CA THR A 11 -8.77 30.47 -15.71
C THR A 11 -7.75 29.37 -15.54
N PHE A 12 -7.44 28.68 -16.63
CA PHE A 12 -6.31 27.73 -16.74
C PHE A 12 -5.09 28.34 -17.44
N ASP A 13 -5.22 29.55 -18.00
CA ASP A 13 -4.17 30.23 -18.78
C ASP A 13 -3.72 31.51 -18.07
N ASP A 14 -2.44 31.56 -17.72
CA ASP A 14 -1.79 32.73 -17.11
C ASP A 14 -1.73 33.96 -17.98
N LYS A 15 -1.92 33.82 -19.29
CA LYS A 15 -1.91 34.94 -20.27
C LYS A 15 -3.19 35.75 -20.24
N ASN A 16 -4.26 35.25 -19.67
CA ASN A 16 -5.60 35.86 -19.75
C ASN A 16 -6.04 36.49 -18.41
N THR A 17 -5.13 37.12 -17.70
CA THR A 17 -5.32 37.62 -16.34
C THR A 17 -6.29 38.79 -16.20
N LYS A 18 -6.65 39.49 -17.26
CA LYS A 18 -7.46 40.73 -17.15
C LYS A 18 -8.93 40.51 -16.81
N LYS A 19 -9.46 39.32 -17.00
CA LYS A 19 -10.88 38.98 -16.76
C LYS A 19 -11.11 38.00 -15.65
N PHE A 20 -10.06 37.38 -15.15
CA PHE A 20 -10.11 36.30 -14.18
C PHE A 20 -9.46 36.76 -12.88
N THR A 21 -10.04 36.33 -11.77
CA THR A 21 -9.55 36.65 -10.42
C THR A 21 -8.70 35.55 -9.82
N HIS A 22 -8.87 34.31 -10.31
CA HIS A 22 -8.20 33.12 -9.83
C HIS A 22 -7.65 32.27 -10.99
N MET A 23 -6.61 31.53 -10.72
CA MET A 23 -6.02 30.62 -11.70
C MET A 23 -5.89 29.23 -11.07
N GLU A 24 -6.29 28.20 -11.80
CA GLU A 24 -6.06 26.81 -11.40
C GLU A 24 -4.56 26.50 -11.45
N ILE A 25 -4.04 25.76 -10.48
CA ILE A 25 -2.62 25.40 -10.40
C ILE A 25 -2.20 24.62 -11.66
N PHE A 26 -2.96 23.62 -12.01
CA PHE A 26 -2.87 22.92 -13.30
C PHE A 26 -4.11 22.03 -13.52
N PRO A 27 -4.43 21.66 -14.78
CA PRO A 27 -5.70 20.99 -15.11
C PRO A 27 -5.93 19.68 -14.38
N SER A 28 -4.90 18.89 -14.10
CA SER A 28 -5.05 17.61 -13.39
C SER A 28 -5.33 17.75 -11.88
N ALA A 29 -5.28 18.96 -11.33
CA ALA A 29 -5.62 19.22 -9.94
C ALA A 29 -7.10 18.95 -9.59
N ILE A 30 -7.98 18.82 -10.59
CA ILE A 30 -9.36 18.35 -10.37
C ILE A 30 -9.45 16.92 -9.84
N LEU A 31 -8.41 16.13 -10.06
CA LEU A 31 -8.33 14.76 -9.56
C LEU A 31 -7.81 14.75 -8.12
N GLY A 32 -8.40 13.91 -7.28
CA GLY A 32 -7.86 13.63 -5.96
C GLY A 32 -6.52 12.88 -6.02
N ALA A 33 -5.84 12.77 -4.89
CA ALA A 33 -4.54 12.10 -4.81
C ALA A 33 -4.58 10.65 -5.37
N GLY A 34 -5.66 9.90 -5.10
CA GLY A 34 -5.82 8.54 -5.61
C GLY A 34 -5.96 8.45 -7.13
N ALA A 35 -6.73 9.34 -7.73
CA ALA A 35 -6.94 9.36 -9.17
C ALA A 35 -5.80 10.03 -9.95
N SER A 36 -5.08 10.94 -9.31
CA SER A 36 -3.98 11.68 -9.96
C SER A 36 -2.73 10.84 -10.22
N ILE A 37 -2.62 9.65 -9.65
CA ILE A 37 -1.55 8.70 -9.93
C ILE A 37 -1.78 7.86 -11.18
N ILE A 38 -2.99 7.87 -11.74
CA ILE A 38 -3.34 7.10 -12.93
C ILE A 38 -2.75 7.80 -14.17
N PRO A 39 -1.91 7.14 -14.95
CA PRO A 39 -1.42 7.71 -16.21
C PRO A 39 -2.54 7.71 -17.25
N TYR A 40 -2.70 8.83 -17.95
CA TYR A 40 -3.73 9.00 -18.97
C TYR A 40 -5.14 8.58 -18.55
N PRO A 41 -5.68 9.10 -17.44
CA PRO A 41 -6.99 8.68 -16.95
C PRO A 41 -8.14 9.00 -17.90
N GLU A 42 -7.96 10.01 -18.77
CA GLU A 42 -8.91 10.41 -19.81
C GLU A 42 -9.04 9.37 -20.94
N HIS A 43 -8.08 8.47 -21.09
CA HIS A 43 -8.13 7.36 -22.04
C HIS A 43 -8.91 6.14 -21.52
N ASN A 44 -9.21 6.11 -20.24
CA ASN A 44 -9.91 5.00 -19.60
C ASN A 44 -11.40 5.29 -19.45
N GLN A 45 -12.19 4.23 -19.31
CA GLN A 45 -13.57 4.35 -18.89
C GLN A 45 -13.62 4.80 -17.41
N SER A 46 -14.50 5.75 -17.09
CA SER A 46 -14.57 6.37 -15.76
C SER A 46 -14.74 5.37 -14.60
N PRO A 47 -15.55 4.30 -14.67
CA PRO A 47 -15.61 3.30 -13.61
C PRO A 47 -14.26 2.61 -13.34
N ARG A 48 -13.42 2.44 -14.37
CA ARG A 48 -12.10 1.81 -14.21
C ARG A 48 -11.11 2.70 -13.49
N ASN A 49 -11.18 3.99 -13.68
CA ASN A 49 -10.42 4.95 -12.87
C ASN A 49 -10.84 4.91 -11.40
N THR A 50 -12.11 4.74 -11.13
CA THR A 50 -12.63 4.57 -9.76
C THR A 50 -12.10 3.30 -9.11
N TYR A 51 -12.10 2.18 -9.82
CA TYR A 51 -11.53 0.93 -9.31
C TYR A 51 -10.02 1.05 -9.06
N GLU A 52 -9.27 1.65 -9.97
CA GLU A 52 -7.84 1.88 -9.79
C GLU A 52 -7.57 2.76 -8.57
N SER A 53 -8.31 3.83 -8.38
CA SER A 53 -8.20 4.71 -7.21
C SER A 53 -8.46 3.97 -5.89
N ALA A 54 -9.37 3.01 -5.88
CA ALA A 54 -9.63 2.16 -4.73
C ALA A 54 -8.50 1.13 -4.50
N MET A 55 -8.01 0.50 -5.57
CA MET A 55 -6.95 -0.52 -5.50
C MET A 55 -5.59 0.08 -5.13
N ALA A 56 -5.29 1.30 -5.54
CA ALA A 56 -4.06 1.99 -5.17
C ALA A 56 -3.89 2.11 -3.65
N LYS A 57 -4.98 2.29 -2.92
CA LYS A 57 -4.99 2.35 -1.45
C LYS A 57 -4.76 0.99 -0.78
N GLN A 58 -4.91 -0.10 -1.51
CA GLN A 58 -4.77 -1.47 -1.04
C GLN A 58 -3.49 -2.14 -1.58
N SER A 59 -2.70 -1.42 -2.36
CA SER A 59 -1.47 -1.93 -2.94
C SER A 59 -0.43 -2.20 -1.85
N LEU A 60 0.32 -3.27 -2.02
CA LEU A 60 1.42 -3.62 -1.15
C LEU A 60 2.72 -3.04 -1.72
N GLY A 61 3.46 -2.37 -0.86
CA GLY A 61 4.74 -1.79 -1.19
C GLY A 61 5.58 -1.62 0.06
N PHE A 62 6.41 -0.62 0.07
CA PHE A 62 7.19 -0.22 1.24
C PHE A 62 6.49 0.97 1.90
N SER A 63 5.72 0.73 2.96
CA SER A 63 4.81 1.71 3.55
C SER A 63 5.51 2.81 4.35
N THR A 64 6.64 2.50 4.97
CA THR A 64 7.38 3.45 5.81
C THR A 64 8.84 3.06 5.97
N PRO A 65 9.79 4.01 5.93
CA PRO A 65 11.19 3.75 6.26
C PRO A 65 11.41 3.48 7.76
N MET A 66 10.46 3.86 8.62
CA MET A 66 10.58 3.74 10.07
C MET A 66 9.83 2.53 10.62
N MET A 67 10.08 1.35 10.08
CA MET A 67 9.38 0.13 10.49
C MET A 67 9.58 -0.23 11.95
N ASN A 68 10.76 0.01 12.50
CA ASN A 68 11.10 -0.33 13.88
C ASN A 68 10.41 0.56 14.92
N THR A 69 9.92 1.73 14.53
CA THR A 69 9.22 2.69 15.41
C THR A 69 7.74 2.78 15.11
N SER A 70 7.26 1.96 14.16
CA SER A 70 5.85 1.96 13.78
C SER A 70 4.98 1.40 14.91
N THR A 71 3.88 2.07 15.20
CA THR A 71 2.86 1.63 16.17
C THR A 71 1.88 0.62 15.60
N TYR A 72 1.96 0.31 14.31
CA TYR A 72 1.06 -0.66 13.68
C TYR A 72 1.42 -2.09 14.09
N VAL A 73 0.47 -2.77 14.70
CA VAL A 73 0.63 -4.15 15.19
C VAL A 73 0.81 -5.16 14.04
N ARG A 74 0.20 -4.89 12.91
CA ARG A 74 0.25 -5.77 11.74
C ARG A 74 0.59 -4.98 10.50
N GLN A 75 1.57 -5.43 9.74
CA GLN A 75 1.98 -4.80 8.50
C GLN A 75 2.28 -5.85 7.43
N HIS A 76 1.90 -5.52 6.21
CA HIS A 76 2.30 -6.27 5.03
C HIS A 76 3.13 -5.37 4.13
N PHE A 77 4.24 -5.85 3.64
CA PHE A 77 5.05 -5.11 2.69
C PHE A 77 5.70 -6.02 1.66
N MET A 78 5.93 -5.45 0.48
CA MET A 78 6.56 -6.13 -0.63
C MET A 78 8.07 -6.08 -0.47
N LEU A 79 8.74 -7.19 -0.80
CA LEU A 79 10.20 -7.32 -0.74
C LEU A 79 10.75 -6.60 -1.94
N TYR A 80 10.88 -6.35 -2.79
CA TYR A 80 11.49 -5.69 -3.95
C TYR A 80 10.46 -4.90 -4.76
N PRO A 81 9.84 -3.88 -4.19
CA PRO A 81 8.96 -3.02 -4.95
C PRO A 81 9.76 -2.24 -5.98
N GLN A 82 9.15 -1.94 -7.10
CA GLN A 82 9.78 -1.24 -8.22
C GLN A 82 9.04 0.06 -8.49
N THR A 83 9.77 1.10 -8.84
CA THR A 83 9.16 2.31 -9.38
C THR A 83 8.48 2.01 -10.72
N PRO A 84 7.28 2.55 -10.97
CA PRO A 84 6.60 2.30 -12.23
C PRO A 84 7.38 2.90 -13.42
N ILE A 85 7.29 2.24 -14.57
CA ILE A 85 7.91 2.72 -15.82
C ILE A 85 7.27 4.03 -16.28
N VAL A 86 5.98 4.18 -16.03
CA VAL A 86 5.22 5.39 -16.36
C VAL A 86 4.79 6.05 -15.05
N SER A 87 5.09 7.34 -14.90
CA SER A 87 4.73 8.12 -13.73
C SER A 87 3.89 9.33 -14.11
N THR A 88 3.18 9.87 -13.14
CA THR A 88 2.49 11.16 -13.26
C THR A 88 3.22 12.21 -12.44
N ARG A 89 2.99 13.48 -12.75
CA ARG A 89 3.54 14.58 -11.96
C ARG A 89 3.12 14.52 -10.49
N ALA A 90 1.90 14.06 -10.23
CA ALA A 90 1.38 13.89 -8.88
C ALA A 90 2.14 12.82 -8.10
N MET A 91 2.57 11.74 -8.73
CA MET A 91 3.37 10.69 -8.08
C MET A 91 4.68 11.25 -7.52
N ASN A 92 5.34 12.13 -8.26
CA ASN A 92 6.58 12.77 -7.81
C ASN A 92 6.31 13.70 -6.62
N LEU A 93 5.23 14.49 -6.68
CA LEU A 93 4.83 15.38 -5.59
C LEU A 93 4.45 14.62 -4.32
N LEU A 94 3.86 13.44 -4.46
CA LEU A 94 3.49 12.56 -3.33
C LEU A 94 4.65 11.72 -2.79
N GLY A 95 5.82 11.77 -3.41
CA GLY A 95 6.99 10.98 -3.01
C GLY A 95 6.82 9.48 -3.23
N MET A 96 6.00 9.07 -4.20
CA MET A 96 5.74 7.65 -4.47
C MET A 96 6.94 6.93 -5.09
N GLU A 97 7.86 7.65 -5.69
CA GLU A 97 9.11 7.08 -6.19
C GLU A 97 10.02 6.58 -5.06
N GLU A 98 9.99 7.26 -3.92
CA GLU A 98 10.71 6.84 -2.71
C GLU A 98 10.06 5.65 -2.01
N ARG A 99 8.78 5.45 -2.24
CA ARG A 99 7.95 4.40 -1.61
C ARG A 99 7.12 3.66 -2.66
N PRO A 100 7.76 2.93 -3.56
CA PRO A 100 7.06 2.22 -4.61
C PRO A 100 6.16 1.12 -4.05
N ALA A 101 5.04 0.86 -4.70
CA ALA A 101 4.03 -0.09 -4.28
C ALA A 101 3.59 -0.98 -5.45
N GLY A 102 4.47 -1.79 -5.92
CA GLY A 102 4.20 -2.71 -7.03
C GLY A 102 5.44 -3.17 -7.76
N VAL A 103 5.24 -3.85 -8.86
CA VAL A 103 6.30 -4.34 -9.74
C VAL A 103 5.92 -4.10 -11.20
N ASN A 104 6.93 -3.96 -12.04
CA ASN A 104 6.73 -3.89 -13.49
C ASN A 104 6.70 -5.32 -14.06
N CYS A 105 5.62 -5.67 -14.72
CA CYS A 105 5.40 -7.00 -15.29
C CYS A 105 5.26 -6.95 -16.81
N VAL A 106 5.66 -8.00 -17.48
CA VAL A 106 5.26 -8.26 -18.86
C VAL A 106 3.89 -8.93 -18.82
N VAL A 107 2.90 -8.27 -19.39
CA VAL A 107 1.50 -8.73 -19.38
C VAL A 107 1.09 -9.10 -20.80
N ALA A 108 0.55 -10.31 -20.98
CA ALA A 108 -0.10 -10.75 -22.20
C ALA A 108 -1.61 -10.88 -21.95
N VAL A 109 -2.41 -10.20 -22.77
CA VAL A 109 -3.88 -10.26 -22.70
C VAL A 109 -4.39 -11.24 -23.75
N LEU A 110 -4.69 -12.45 -23.34
CA LEU A 110 -5.18 -13.55 -24.20
C LEU A 110 -5.97 -14.56 -23.37
N PRO A 111 -6.89 -15.31 -23.97
CA PRO A 111 -7.41 -16.52 -23.34
C PRO A 111 -6.31 -17.60 -23.35
N PHE A 112 -6.02 -18.18 -22.20
CA PHE A 112 -5.01 -19.22 -22.04
C PHE A 112 -5.69 -20.54 -21.64
N ASP A 113 -6.08 -21.32 -22.61
CA ASP A 113 -6.78 -22.62 -22.45
C ASP A 113 -7.94 -22.60 -21.43
N GLY A 114 -8.57 -21.44 -21.23
CA GLY A 114 -9.67 -21.28 -20.30
C GLY A 114 -9.26 -21.09 -18.82
N TYR A 115 -7.98 -21.18 -18.49
CA TYR A 115 -7.51 -21.06 -17.10
C TYR A 115 -7.54 -19.63 -16.53
N ASN A 116 -7.69 -18.62 -17.37
CA ASN A 116 -7.75 -17.21 -16.96
C ASN A 116 -9.11 -16.54 -17.24
N ILE A 117 -10.18 -17.31 -17.27
CA ILE A 117 -11.55 -16.81 -17.44
C ILE A 117 -12.11 -16.34 -16.08
N GLU A 118 -13.06 -15.40 -16.11
CA GLU A 118 -13.69 -14.81 -14.91
C GLU A 118 -12.71 -14.14 -13.95
N ASP A 119 -11.89 -13.22 -14.48
CA ASP A 119 -10.87 -12.47 -13.74
C ASP A 119 -9.71 -13.29 -13.16
N ALA A 120 -9.56 -14.54 -13.57
CA ALA A 120 -8.42 -15.35 -13.19
C ALA A 120 -7.13 -14.88 -13.89
N ILE A 121 -6.00 -15.12 -13.23
CA ILE A 121 -4.67 -14.73 -13.70
C ILE A 121 -3.78 -15.97 -13.79
N VAL A 122 -3.02 -16.09 -14.88
CA VAL A 122 -1.98 -17.11 -15.04
C VAL A 122 -0.62 -16.43 -14.84
N LEU A 123 0.16 -16.92 -13.89
CA LEU A 123 1.51 -16.42 -13.60
C LEU A 123 2.58 -17.39 -14.09
N ASN A 124 3.71 -16.85 -14.50
CA ASN A 124 4.90 -17.65 -14.79
C ASN A 124 5.50 -18.18 -13.48
N ARG A 125 5.55 -19.51 -13.32
CA ARG A 125 6.06 -20.16 -12.13
C ARG A 125 7.51 -19.81 -11.84
N SER A 126 8.37 -19.77 -12.83
CA SER A 126 9.77 -19.40 -12.66
C SER A 126 9.95 -17.98 -12.13
N SER A 127 9.07 -17.06 -12.51
CA SER A 127 9.08 -15.69 -11.98
C SER A 127 8.67 -15.65 -10.51
N VAL A 128 7.66 -16.45 -10.14
CA VAL A 128 7.23 -16.56 -8.73
C VAL A 128 8.33 -17.21 -7.88
N ASP A 129 8.96 -18.26 -8.37
CA ASP A 129 10.07 -18.94 -7.69
C ASP A 129 11.27 -18.00 -7.48
N ARG A 130 11.49 -17.06 -8.39
CA ARG A 130 12.51 -16.01 -8.27
C ARG A 130 12.14 -14.86 -7.36
N GLY A 131 10.90 -14.80 -6.88
CA GLY A 131 10.46 -13.80 -5.90
C GLY A 131 9.45 -12.77 -6.40
N LEU A 132 8.83 -12.96 -7.58
CA LEU A 132 7.75 -12.09 -8.03
C LEU A 132 6.63 -12.08 -6.99
N PHE A 133 6.16 -10.89 -6.61
CA PHE A 133 5.12 -10.66 -5.59
C PHE A 133 5.42 -11.25 -4.19
N ARG A 134 6.67 -11.51 -3.89
CA ARG A 134 7.05 -11.96 -2.54
C ARG A 134 6.83 -10.83 -1.54
N THR A 135 6.11 -11.14 -0.46
CA THR A 135 5.77 -10.19 0.59
C THR A 135 6.15 -10.71 1.96
N PHE A 136 6.33 -9.81 2.90
CA PHE A 136 6.46 -10.11 4.31
C PHE A 136 5.18 -9.74 5.05
N PHE A 137 4.85 -10.56 6.03
CA PHE A 137 3.91 -10.21 7.08
C PHE A 137 4.70 -9.92 8.36
N TYR A 138 4.62 -8.70 8.83
CA TYR A 138 5.26 -8.26 10.06
C TYR A 138 4.22 -8.08 11.14
N ARG A 139 4.45 -8.67 12.29
CA ARG A 139 3.58 -8.52 13.45
C ARG A 139 4.42 -8.23 14.69
N ILE A 140 3.99 -7.21 15.43
CA ILE A 140 4.60 -6.85 16.70
C ILE A 140 3.81 -7.52 17.81
N TYR A 141 4.52 -8.14 18.73
CA TYR A 141 4.01 -8.62 19.99
C TYR A 141 4.73 -7.84 21.08
N ASP A 142 3.98 -7.11 21.87
CA ASP A 142 4.48 -6.38 23.01
C ASP A 142 3.80 -6.91 24.28
N THR A 143 4.58 -7.02 25.32
CA THR A 143 4.08 -7.44 26.63
C THR A 143 4.99 -6.88 27.73
N GLU A 144 4.43 -6.72 28.90
CA GLU A 144 5.10 -6.14 30.06
C GLU A 144 5.06 -7.09 31.22
N ALA A 145 6.20 -7.31 31.87
CA ALA A 145 6.27 -8.04 33.12
C ALA A 145 5.83 -7.14 34.27
N LYS A 146 4.68 -7.45 34.88
CA LYS A 146 4.09 -6.67 35.97
C LYS A 146 4.55 -7.19 37.32
N GLN A 147 4.69 -6.27 38.26
CA GLN A 147 4.88 -6.58 39.67
C GLN A 147 3.58 -6.40 40.44
N TYR A 148 3.19 -7.39 41.18
CA TYR A 148 1.95 -7.41 41.92
C TYR A 148 2.20 -7.18 43.43
N PRO A 149 1.18 -6.70 44.18
CA PRO A 149 1.24 -6.61 45.62
C PRO A 149 1.56 -7.99 46.23
N GLY A 150 2.44 -8.00 47.22
CA GLY A 150 2.88 -9.27 47.82
C GLY A 150 4.16 -9.86 47.26
N GLY A 151 4.85 -9.13 46.37
CA GLY A 151 6.15 -9.54 45.83
C GLY A 151 6.10 -10.49 44.64
N MET A 152 4.90 -10.83 44.19
CA MET A 152 4.72 -11.61 42.95
C MET A 152 5.08 -10.77 41.75
N ARG A 153 5.73 -11.38 40.75
CA ARG A 153 6.19 -10.74 39.53
C ARG A 153 6.03 -11.68 38.35
N ASP A 154 5.60 -11.16 37.23
CA ASP A 154 5.61 -11.90 35.96
C ASP A 154 7.04 -12.10 35.46
N ASN A 155 7.33 -13.27 34.93
CA ASN A 155 8.59 -13.59 34.29
C ASN A 155 8.34 -14.11 32.87
N PHE A 156 9.26 -13.78 31.96
CA PHE A 156 9.26 -14.34 30.60
C PHE A 156 10.08 -15.63 30.62
N GLU A 157 9.43 -16.75 30.41
CA GLU A 157 10.09 -18.03 30.36
C GLU A 157 9.41 -19.00 29.38
N VAL A 158 10.13 -19.99 28.91
CA VAL A 158 9.55 -21.06 28.11
C VAL A 158 8.88 -22.04 29.08
N PRO A 159 7.55 -22.26 28.99
CA PRO A 159 6.86 -23.14 29.89
C PRO A 159 7.30 -24.59 29.68
N ASN A 160 7.48 -25.33 30.76
CA ASN A 160 7.72 -26.77 30.71
C ASN A 160 6.41 -27.53 30.40
N ALA A 161 6.54 -28.73 29.85
CA ALA A 161 5.37 -29.55 29.53
C ALA A 161 4.53 -29.90 30.79
N ASP A 162 5.18 -29.96 31.96
CA ASP A 162 4.57 -30.32 33.24
C ASP A 162 3.89 -29.14 33.95
N ASP A 163 4.08 -27.91 33.49
CA ASP A 163 3.56 -26.70 34.14
C ASP A 163 2.04 -26.51 33.97
N ASN A 164 1.35 -27.43 33.32
CA ASN A 164 -0.10 -27.42 33.08
C ASN A 164 -0.63 -26.07 32.50
N VAL A 165 0.15 -25.45 31.65
CA VAL A 165 -0.20 -24.16 31.02
C VAL A 165 -1.33 -24.32 30.02
N ARG A 166 -2.40 -23.55 30.20
CA ARG A 166 -3.54 -23.57 29.28
C ARG A 166 -3.13 -23.16 27.86
N GLY A 167 -3.35 -24.06 26.90
CA GLY A 167 -3.01 -23.79 25.48
C GLY A 167 -1.54 -24.02 25.16
N TYR A 168 -0.84 -24.84 25.93
CA TYR A 168 0.52 -25.24 25.64
C TYR A 168 0.68 -25.80 24.23
N LYS A 169 1.60 -25.23 23.44
CA LYS A 169 1.79 -25.56 22.02
C LYS A 169 3.00 -26.43 21.70
N GLY A 170 3.70 -26.84 22.74
CA GLY A 170 4.95 -27.59 22.61
C GLY A 170 6.19 -26.72 22.60
N GLU A 171 7.26 -27.23 23.10
CA GLU A 171 8.54 -26.51 23.32
C GLU A 171 9.09 -25.83 22.04
N LYS A 172 8.92 -26.51 20.90
CA LYS A 172 9.39 -25.95 19.59
C LYS A 172 8.68 -24.67 19.19
N ALA A 173 7.40 -24.51 19.56
CA ALA A 173 6.64 -23.29 19.20
C ALA A 173 7.11 -22.07 20.00
N TYR A 174 7.59 -22.27 21.23
CA TYR A 174 8.09 -21.17 22.06
C TYR A 174 9.52 -20.74 21.73
N ARG A 175 10.29 -21.59 21.07
CA ARG A 175 11.65 -21.24 20.60
C ARG A 175 11.65 -20.28 19.41
N MET A 176 10.51 -20.05 18.79
CA MET A 176 10.35 -19.13 17.64
C MET A 176 9.93 -17.71 18.06
N LEU A 177 9.70 -17.49 19.33
CA LEU A 177 9.43 -16.20 19.96
C LEU A 177 10.69 -15.72 20.67
#